data_2f12442105724d8c9ac0c060eae972fa
#
_entry.id   2f12442105724d8c9ac0c060eae972fa
#
_cell.length_a   1.000
_cell.length_b   1.000
_cell.length_c   1.000
_cell.angle_alpha   90.00
_cell.angle_beta   90.00
_cell.angle_gamma   90.00
#
_symmetry.space_group_name_H-M   'P 1'
#
loop_
_entity.id
_entity.type
_entity.pdbx_description
1 polymer ?
#
loop_
_entity_poly.entity_id
_entity_poly.type
_entity_poly.pdbx_seq_one_letter_code
_entity_poly.pdbx_strand_id
1 'polypeptide(L)'
;MKILMLNANLIGVGTYHRALWFARMCAEAGHEVTVCTTGRANYWKRNFLSDRPNVTIIEGPRAGFDLYPGKGSNIDIFWRTLYLMKGGFDVIYTFEYHPNVSWPVYLCGKGRRMINDWCDLYAGAANVFHGKKWMHRWDAKREARIRRHADLVTVISDFLGDKAKEIGVPPEKVVLIREGVDTNYMRPFDKAENRARLGLPADAKIITTLQDGAAFPPLLESLKVLREKDPKVALLFVGRMREDQNNLVAEKGLSDAVITTGFCSDEDLPKNLCAGDVAALPMVDSLANKSRFPHKIGDYIACGLPLAVTDIGEYPLMLKDEDLAAVASPGEAFTGALEGLLNDAERREDLSKRARKWVVENLDWQVLKKSIVQCVEGS
;
A
#
# COMPACT_ATOMS: atom_id res chain seq x y z
N MET A 1 -3.51 11.16 25.18
CA MET A 1 -4.91 10.86 24.82
C MET A 1 -5.07 9.37 24.60
N LYS A 2 -6.30 8.88 24.74
CA LYS A 2 -6.69 7.52 24.38
C LYS A 2 -7.31 7.51 22.99
N ILE A 3 -6.71 6.76 22.07
CA ILE A 3 -7.09 6.74 20.66
C ILE A 3 -7.62 5.35 20.31
N LEU A 4 -8.79 5.27 19.69
CA LEU A 4 -9.30 4.04 19.09
C LEU A 4 -9.17 4.12 17.57
N MET A 5 -8.41 3.21 16.99
CA MET A 5 -8.28 3.06 15.54
C MET A 5 -9.13 1.88 15.07
N LEU A 6 -10.14 2.14 14.23
CA LEU A 6 -11.04 1.12 13.69
C LEU A 6 -10.62 0.78 12.25
N ASN A 7 -10.18 -0.45 12.04
CA ASN A 7 -9.81 -0.98 10.73
C ASN A 7 -10.72 -2.15 10.33
N ALA A 8 -11.11 -2.19 9.07
CA ALA A 8 -11.98 -3.24 8.53
C ALA A 8 -11.25 -4.48 8.04
N ASN A 9 -9.94 -4.37 7.81
CA ASN A 9 -9.15 -5.46 7.25
C ASN A 9 -8.66 -6.43 8.33
N LEU A 10 -8.22 -7.59 7.85
CA LEU A 10 -7.51 -8.57 8.66
C LEU A 10 -6.10 -8.09 8.98
N ILE A 11 -5.49 -8.63 10.02
CA ILE A 11 -4.07 -8.39 10.33
C ILE A 11 -3.21 -8.72 9.10
N GLY A 12 -2.32 -7.81 8.77
CA GLY A 12 -1.38 -7.95 7.65
C GLY A 12 -1.98 -7.73 6.25
N VAL A 13 -3.21 -7.20 6.14
CA VAL A 13 -3.88 -7.02 4.85
C VAL A 13 -4.36 -5.57 4.66
N GLY A 14 -4.05 -4.99 3.50
CA GLY A 14 -4.57 -3.69 3.06
C GLY A 14 -4.30 -2.55 4.04
N THR A 15 -5.32 -1.76 4.34
CA THR A 15 -5.23 -0.57 5.21
C THR A 15 -4.81 -0.86 6.65
N TYR A 16 -4.72 -2.14 7.06
CA TYR A 16 -4.17 -2.51 8.36
C TYR A 16 -2.74 -2.00 8.55
N HIS A 17 -1.89 -2.10 7.53
CA HIS A 17 -0.50 -1.64 7.64
C HIS A 17 -0.43 -0.13 7.90
N ARG A 18 -1.25 0.66 7.20
CA ARG A 18 -1.32 2.10 7.39
C ARG A 18 -1.85 2.47 8.78
N ALA A 19 -2.96 1.83 9.21
CA ALA A 19 -3.49 2.03 10.56
C ALA A 19 -2.47 1.76 11.65
N LEU A 20 -1.66 0.76 11.42
CA LEU A 20 -0.65 0.32 12.31
C LEU A 20 0.53 1.28 12.41
N TRP A 21 0.99 1.84 11.28
CA TRP A 21 2.00 2.87 11.29
C TRP A 21 1.50 4.16 11.96
N PHE A 22 0.24 4.53 11.72
CA PHE A 22 -0.37 5.67 12.40
C PHE A 22 -0.42 5.44 13.92
N ALA A 23 -0.77 4.22 14.34
CA ALA A 23 -0.77 3.84 15.75
C ALA A 23 0.63 3.95 16.38
N ARG A 24 1.68 3.50 15.69
CA ARG A 24 3.07 3.63 16.14
C ARG A 24 3.46 5.09 16.31
N MET A 25 3.17 5.93 15.31
CA MET A 25 3.53 7.35 15.35
C MET A 25 2.83 8.07 16.51
N CYS A 26 1.56 7.78 16.74
CA CYS A 26 0.81 8.32 17.88
C CYS A 26 1.34 7.80 19.23
N ALA A 27 1.66 6.51 19.32
CA ALA A 27 2.22 5.93 20.55
C ALA A 27 3.61 6.49 20.90
N GLU A 28 4.45 6.71 19.89
CA GLU A 28 5.75 7.37 20.03
C GLU A 28 5.63 8.85 20.46
N ALA A 29 4.47 9.47 20.21
CA ALA A 29 4.12 10.82 20.72
C ALA A 29 3.51 10.78 22.13
N GLY A 30 3.44 9.62 22.77
CA GLY A 30 2.94 9.48 24.14
C GLY A 30 1.44 9.22 24.26
N HIS A 31 0.74 8.88 23.17
CA HIS A 31 -0.68 8.52 23.22
C HIS A 31 -0.86 7.02 23.49
N GLU A 32 -1.97 6.65 24.12
CA GLU A 32 -2.41 5.26 24.28
C GLU A 32 -3.31 4.88 23.10
N VAL A 33 -2.88 3.91 22.30
CA VAL A 33 -3.55 3.58 21.04
C VAL A 33 -4.07 2.15 21.06
N THR A 34 -5.35 1.97 20.73
CA THR A 34 -5.96 0.66 20.49
C THR A 34 -6.34 0.53 19.02
N VAL A 35 -5.82 -0.47 18.34
CA VAL A 35 -6.19 -0.81 16.95
C VAL A 35 -7.16 -1.98 16.97
N CYS A 36 -8.42 -1.73 16.58
CA CYS A 36 -9.40 -2.77 16.33
C CYS A 36 -9.32 -3.23 14.89
N THR A 37 -9.10 -4.53 14.67
CA THR A 37 -9.05 -5.16 13.36
C THR A 37 -10.05 -6.29 13.26
N THR A 38 -10.35 -6.77 12.05
CA THR A 38 -11.23 -7.92 11.84
C THR A 38 -10.49 -9.19 12.24
N GLY A 39 -11.13 -10.01 13.05
CA GLY A 39 -10.56 -11.30 13.50
C GLY A 39 -10.51 -12.30 12.38
N ARG A 40 -9.40 -13.09 12.21
CA ARG A 40 -9.13 -14.20 11.68
C ARG A 40 -8.15 -14.91 11.47
N ALA A 41 -8.02 -15.64 11.72
CA ALA A 41 -7.24 -16.72 11.68
C ALA A 41 -6.28 -16.81 10.54
N ASN A 42 -5.22 -17.41 10.62
CA ASN A 42 -4.37 -18.04 9.64
C ASN A 42 -3.53 -17.21 8.72
N TYR A 43 -3.42 -15.93 8.88
CA TYR A 43 -2.41 -15.24 8.16
C TYR A 43 -1.37 -14.66 9.09
N TRP A 44 -0.15 -14.93 8.78
CA TRP A 44 1.02 -14.14 9.05
C TRP A 44 0.93 -13.33 10.34
N LYS A 45 1.26 -13.90 11.45
CA LYS A 45 1.61 -13.15 12.64
C LYS A 45 2.83 -12.29 12.31
N ARG A 46 2.59 -11.15 11.68
CA ARG A 46 3.59 -10.11 11.58
C ARG A 46 3.58 -9.37 12.90
N ASN A 47 4.53 -9.70 13.76
CA ASN A 47 4.71 -9.07 15.07
C ASN A 47 5.35 -7.67 15.00
N PHE A 48 5.17 -6.92 13.91
CA PHE A 48 5.79 -5.60 13.79
C PHE A 48 5.39 -4.60 14.88
N LEU A 49 4.36 -4.90 15.64
CA LEU A 49 3.78 -3.95 16.55
C LEU A 49 3.49 -4.46 17.94
N SER A 50 3.66 -5.72 18.22
CA SER A 50 3.58 -6.24 19.57
C SER A 50 4.71 -5.71 20.48
N ASP A 51 5.74 -5.11 19.88
CA ASP A 51 6.93 -4.64 20.59
C ASP A 51 6.88 -3.15 20.94
N ARG A 52 5.80 -2.44 20.56
CA ARG A 52 5.69 -1.01 20.88
C ARG A 52 4.85 -0.82 22.14
N PRO A 53 5.41 -0.23 23.18
CA PRO A 53 4.64 0.20 24.32
C PRO A 53 3.53 1.17 23.86
N ASN A 54 2.39 1.15 24.55
CA ASN A 54 1.22 1.98 24.27
C ASN A 54 0.43 1.66 22.99
N VAL A 55 0.73 0.58 22.26
CA VAL A 55 -0.13 0.08 21.17
C VAL A 55 -0.72 -1.26 21.54
N THR A 56 -2.04 -1.33 21.59
CA THR A 56 -2.82 -2.56 21.79
C THR A 56 -3.54 -2.93 20.51
N ILE A 57 -3.37 -4.16 20.03
CA ILE A 57 -4.11 -4.67 18.87
C ILE A 57 -5.19 -5.62 19.37
N ILE A 58 -6.41 -5.40 18.90
CA ILE A 58 -7.57 -6.22 19.27
C ILE A 58 -8.26 -6.71 18.00
N GLU A 59 -8.45 -8.03 17.93
CA GLU A 59 -9.25 -8.64 16.87
C GLU A 59 -10.72 -8.71 17.27
N GLY A 60 -11.61 -8.19 16.42
CA GLY A 60 -13.04 -8.37 16.58
C GLY A 60 -13.48 -9.83 16.35
N PRO A 61 -14.58 -10.27 16.98
CA PRO A 61 -15.06 -11.64 16.79
C PRO A 61 -15.56 -11.87 15.37
N ARG A 62 -15.14 -12.98 14.77
CA ARG A 62 -15.64 -13.43 13.47
C ARG A 62 -16.72 -14.48 13.64
N ALA A 63 -17.91 -14.03 14.01
CA ALA A 63 -19.08 -14.88 14.17
C ALA A 63 -20.31 -14.20 13.54
N GLY A 64 -21.36 -14.95 13.27
CA GLY A 64 -22.54 -14.43 12.60
C GLY A 64 -22.41 -14.39 11.08
N PHE A 65 -23.12 -13.47 10.43
CA PHE A 65 -23.08 -13.28 8.98
C PHE A 65 -22.33 -11.98 8.60
N ASP A 66 -21.59 -12.03 7.52
CA ASP A 66 -20.88 -10.87 7.00
C ASP A 66 -21.87 -9.91 6.34
N LEU A 67 -21.89 -8.66 6.80
CA LEU A 67 -22.63 -7.57 6.17
C LEU A 67 -21.93 -7.00 4.94
N TYR A 68 -20.64 -7.31 4.81
CA TYR A 68 -19.82 -7.02 3.65
C TYR A 68 -18.76 -8.13 3.56
N PRO A 69 -18.58 -8.77 2.39
CA PRO A 69 -17.69 -9.92 2.26
C PRO A 69 -16.29 -9.67 2.84
N GLY A 70 -15.89 -10.47 3.83
CA GLY A 70 -14.58 -10.38 4.47
C GLY A 70 -14.29 -9.13 5.30
N LYS A 71 -15.28 -8.25 5.53
CA LYS A 71 -15.09 -6.96 6.22
C LYS A 71 -15.90 -6.85 7.52
N GLY A 72 -15.90 -7.91 8.29
CA GLY A 72 -16.55 -7.98 9.58
C GLY A 72 -17.99 -8.48 9.53
N SER A 73 -18.39 -9.13 10.61
CA SER A 73 -19.74 -9.66 10.80
C SER A 73 -20.62 -8.70 11.59
N ASN A 74 -21.91 -9.00 11.65
CA ASN A 74 -22.85 -8.27 12.51
C ASN A 74 -22.44 -8.33 13.99
N ILE A 75 -21.86 -9.44 14.44
CA ILE A 75 -21.36 -9.60 15.81
C ILE A 75 -20.13 -8.73 16.05
N ASP A 76 -19.22 -8.61 15.07
CA ASP A 76 -18.07 -7.71 15.13
C ASP A 76 -18.51 -6.24 15.28
N ILE A 77 -19.52 -5.81 14.53
CA ILE A 77 -20.10 -4.46 14.66
C ILE A 77 -20.64 -4.22 16.08
N PHE A 78 -21.43 -5.16 16.58
CA PHE A 78 -21.99 -5.06 17.92
C PHE A 78 -20.91 -5.01 19.00
N TRP A 79 -19.92 -5.89 18.89
CA TRP A 79 -18.80 -5.94 19.82
C TRP A 79 -17.98 -4.63 19.81
N ARG A 80 -17.64 -4.10 18.62
CA ARG A 80 -16.91 -2.82 18.47
C ARG A 80 -17.71 -1.65 19.04
N THR A 81 -19.04 -1.68 18.88
CA THR A 81 -19.93 -0.66 19.46
C THR A 81 -19.86 -0.68 20.98
N LEU A 82 -19.96 -1.85 21.60
CA LEU A 82 -19.84 -1.99 23.06
C LEU A 82 -18.43 -1.62 23.55
N TYR A 83 -17.41 -1.97 22.79
CA TYR A 83 -16.02 -1.64 23.12
C TYR A 83 -15.80 -0.11 23.09
N LEU A 84 -16.31 0.57 22.06
CA LEU A 84 -16.27 2.02 21.96
C LEU A 84 -17.02 2.71 23.11
N MET A 85 -18.18 2.18 23.51
CA MET A 85 -18.96 2.75 24.61
C MET A 85 -18.22 2.69 25.96
N LYS A 86 -17.48 1.61 26.20
CA LYS A 86 -16.82 1.36 27.50
C LYS A 86 -15.41 1.95 27.59
N GLY A 87 -14.77 2.23 26.45
CA GLY A 87 -13.33 2.43 26.40
C GLY A 87 -12.80 3.80 26.82
N GLY A 88 -13.65 4.83 26.99
CA GLY A 88 -13.19 6.16 27.40
C GLY A 88 -12.20 6.80 26.43
N PHE A 89 -12.40 6.61 25.13
CA PHE A 89 -11.53 7.14 24.09
C PHE A 89 -11.81 8.63 23.82
N ASP A 90 -10.75 9.40 23.62
CA ASP A 90 -10.80 10.83 23.27
C ASP A 90 -10.97 11.01 21.76
N VAL A 91 -10.30 10.15 20.98
CA VAL A 91 -10.26 10.21 19.51
C VAL A 91 -10.64 8.85 18.93
N ILE A 92 -11.45 8.88 17.87
CA ILE A 92 -11.77 7.72 17.03
C ILE A 92 -11.19 7.98 15.66
N TYR A 93 -10.22 7.14 15.26
CA TYR A 93 -9.65 7.17 13.92
C TYR A 93 -10.16 5.97 13.13
N THR A 94 -10.86 6.21 12.05
CA THR A 94 -11.48 5.17 11.22
C THR A 94 -10.74 5.03 9.92
N PHE A 95 -10.47 3.79 9.51
CA PHE A 95 -9.84 3.47 8.23
C PHE A 95 -10.89 2.87 7.31
N GLU A 96 -11.19 3.60 6.24
CA GLU A 96 -12.24 3.29 5.26
C GLU A 96 -13.69 3.48 5.79
N TYR A 97 -14.67 2.89 5.08
CA TYR A 97 -16.11 3.14 5.27
C TYR A 97 -16.94 1.91 5.65
N HIS A 98 -16.30 0.75 5.76
CA HIS A 98 -16.99 -0.53 5.91
C HIS A 98 -17.90 -0.58 7.15
N PRO A 99 -18.92 -1.44 7.16
CA PRO A 99 -19.93 -1.46 8.22
C PRO A 99 -19.36 -1.62 9.63
N ASN A 100 -18.34 -2.49 9.80
CA ASN A 100 -17.70 -2.71 11.10
C ASN A 100 -16.80 -1.56 11.57
N VAL A 101 -16.58 -0.56 10.72
CA VAL A 101 -15.90 0.69 11.04
C VAL A 101 -16.92 1.81 11.27
N SER A 102 -17.87 1.98 10.35
CA SER A 102 -18.76 3.13 10.33
C SER A 102 -19.93 3.04 11.32
N TRP A 103 -20.55 1.85 11.48
CA TRP A 103 -21.68 1.70 12.38
C TRP A 103 -21.38 1.97 13.86
N PRO A 104 -20.28 1.45 14.45
CA PRO A 104 -19.91 1.79 15.83
C PRO A 104 -19.81 3.30 16.06
N VAL A 105 -19.24 4.02 15.09
CA VAL A 105 -19.10 5.48 15.17
C VAL A 105 -20.43 6.21 15.10
N TYR A 106 -21.32 5.83 14.16
CA TYR A 106 -22.64 6.44 14.05
C TYR A 106 -23.52 6.22 15.30
N LEU A 107 -23.35 5.07 15.96
CA LEU A 107 -24.13 4.73 17.14
C LEU A 107 -23.59 5.37 18.42
N CYS A 108 -22.27 5.43 18.59
CA CYS A 108 -21.65 5.75 19.87
C CYS A 108 -20.46 6.74 19.76
N GLY A 109 -20.18 7.31 18.59
CA GLY A 109 -19.06 8.25 18.39
C GLY A 109 -19.30 9.66 18.93
N LYS A 110 -20.54 10.04 19.21
CA LYS A 110 -20.91 11.41 19.63
C LYS A 110 -20.10 11.87 20.85
N GLY A 111 -19.59 13.10 20.79
CA GLY A 111 -18.79 13.71 21.84
C GLY A 111 -17.31 13.35 21.82
N ARG A 112 -16.84 12.62 20.81
CA ARG A 112 -15.42 12.31 20.56
C ARG A 112 -14.99 12.89 19.24
N ARG A 113 -13.71 13.29 19.15
CA ARG A 113 -13.13 13.72 17.89
C ARG A 113 -13.04 12.53 16.92
N MET A 114 -13.61 12.66 15.74
CA MET A 114 -13.64 11.63 14.72
C MET A 114 -12.77 11.99 13.53
N ILE A 115 -11.82 11.12 13.19
CA ILE A 115 -10.97 11.23 11.99
C ILE A 115 -11.27 10.05 11.08
N ASN A 116 -11.37 10.29 9.77
CA ASN A 116 -11.53 9.22 8.79
C ASN A 116 -10.38 9.24 7.78
N ASP A 117 -9.68 8.13 7.61
CA ASP A 117 -8.67 7.94 6.58
C ASP A 117 -9.27 7.37 5.29
N TRP A 118 -8.86 7.94 4.17
CA TRP A 118 -9.26 7.52 2.83
C TRP A 118 -8.04 7.20 1.98
N CYS A 119 -7.76 5.91 1.78
CA CYS A 119 -6.59 5.46 1.02
C CYS A 119 -6.92 4.65 -0.24
N ASP A 120 -8.14 4.13 -0.37
CA ASP A 120 -8.61 3.44 -1.57
C ASP A 120 -9.98 3.97 -2.02
N LEU A 121 -10.16 4.17 -3.33
CA LEU A 121 -11.45 4.53 -3.92
C LEU A 121 -12.21 3.26 -4.28
N TYR A 122 -13.26 2.96 -3.54
CA TYR A 122 -14.15 1.83 -3.82
C TYR A 122 -15.32 2.24 -4.71
N ALA A 123 -15.85 3.44 -4.49
CA ALA A 123 -16.94 3.98 -5.29
C ALA A 123 -16.48 4.35 -6.71
N GLY A 124 -17.08 3.73 -7.70
CA GLY A 124 -16.73 3.99 -9.11
C GLY A 124 -15.51 3.23 -9.64
N ALA A 125 -14.75 2.56 -8.78
CA ALA A 125 -13.67 1.66 -9.17
C ALA A 125 -14.22 0.28 -9.58
N ALA A 126 -15.31 0.23 -10.28
CA ALA A 126 -16.20 -0.91 -10.56
C ALA A 126 -15.50 -2.20 -11.05
N ASN A 127 -14.26 -2.12 -11.50
CA ASN A 127 -13.52 -3.27 -12.04
C ASN A 127 -12.71 -4.03 -11.00
N VAL A 128 -12.58 -3.51 -9.76
CA VAL A 128 -11.75 -4.12 -8.72
C VAL A 128 -12.57 -5.06 -7.84
N PHE A 129 -13.86 -4.77 -7.67
CA PHE A 129 -14.76 -5.58 -6.85
C PHE A 129 -15.96 -6.00 -7.71
N HIS A 130 -16.10 -7.29 -7.97
CA HIS A 130 -17.17 -7.91 -8.76
C HIS A 130 -18.56 -7.67 -8.11
N GLY A 131 -19.07 -6.46 -8.20
CA GLY A 131 -20.36 -6.06 -7.64
C GLY A 131 -21.36 -5.61 -8.71
N LYS A 132 -22.66 -5.75 -8.41
CA LYS A 132 -23.72 -5.22 -9.26
C LYS A 132 -23.69 -3.68 -9.22
N LYS A 133 -24.03 -2.98 -10.33
CA LYS A 133 -24.03 -1.51 -10.43
C LYS A 133 -24.75 -0.78 -9.28
N TRP A 134 -25.80 -1.36 -8.72
CA TRP A 134 -26.50 -0.78 -7.56
C TRP A 134 -25.67 -0.81 -6.27
N MET A 135 -24.82 -1.83 -6.07
CA MET A 135 -23.91 -1.92 -4.92
C MET A 135 -22.89 -0.78 -4.94
N HIS A 136 -22.36 -0.42 -6.12
CA HIS A 136 -21.44 0.71 -6.25
C HIS A 136 -22.07 2.05 -5.84
N ARG A 137 -23.37 2.24 -6.14
CA ARG A 137 -24.10 3.45 -5.70
C ARG A 137 -24.30 3.49 -4.20
N TRP A 138 -24.48 2.34 -3.56
CA TRP A 138 -24.57 2.22 -2.12
C TRP A 138 -23.21 2.46 -1.45
N ASP A 139 -22.15 1.92 -2.01
CA ASP A 139 -20.79 2.13 -1.51
C ASP A 139 -20.40 3.61 -1.63
N ALA A 140 -20.68 4.26 -2.74
CA ALA A 140 -20.46 5.70 -2.90
C ALA A 140 -21.18 6.54 -1.83
N LYS A 141 -22.43 6.19 -1.50
CA LYS A 141 -23.18 6.88 -0.45
C LYS A 141 -22.57 6.65 0.94
N ARG A 142 -22.09 5.43 1.23
CA ARG A 142 -21.46 5.09 2.50
C ARG A 142 -20.11 5.78 2.64
N GLU A 143 -19.32 5.76 1.58
CA GLU A 143 -18.04 6.47 1.50
C GLU A 143 -18.21 7.96 1.77
N ALA A 144 -19.15 8.62 1.09
CA ALA A 144 -19.44 10.02 1.28
C ALA A 144 -19.98 10.32 2.69
N ARG A 145 -20.83 9.43 3.23
CA ARG A 145 -21.48 9.66 4.54
C ARG A 145 -20.47 9.70 5.68
N ILE A 146 -19.55 8.73 5.76
CA ILE A 146 -18.59 8.66 6.86
C ILE A 146 -17.62 9.84 6.82
N ARG A 147 -17.17 10.23 5.61
CA ARG A 147 -16.24 11.36 5.43
C ARG A 147 -16.87 12.70 5.78
N ARG A 148 -18.11 12.92 5.35
CA ARG A 148 -18.87 14.13 5.77
C ARG A 148 -19.22 14.16 7.26
N HIS A 149 -19.26 12.99 7.92
CA HIS A 149 -19.52 12.89 9.37
C HIS A 149 -18.25 13.14 10.20
N ALA A 150 -17.07 12.98 9.64
CA ALA A 150 -15.79 13.16 10.31
C ALA A 150 -15.50 14.64 10.62
N ASP A 151 -14.80 14.87 11.74
CA ASP A 151 -14.25 16.20 12.07
C ASP A 151 -13.04 16.51 11.21
N LEU A 152 -12.30 15.47 10.78
CA LEU A 152 -11.14 15.56 9.89
C LEU A 152 -11.12 14.35 8.96
N VAL A 153 -10.71 14.55 7.72
CA VAL A 153 -10.49 13.48 6.73
C VAL A 153 -9.02 13.50 6.30
N THR A 154 -8.30 12.42 6.55
CA THR A 154 -6.97 12.23 5.98
C THR A 154 -7.08 11.50 4.66
N VAL A 155 -6.34 11.93 3.66
CA VAL A 155 -6.33 11.33 2.31
C VAL A 155 -4.92 10.96 1.91
N ILE A 156 -4.79 9.86 1.14
CA ILE A 156 -3.48 9.36 0.73
C ILE A 156 -2.92 10.05 -0.52
N SER A 157 -3.79 10.70 -1.31
CA SER A 157 -3.44 11.36 -2.57
C SER A 157 -4.23 12.65 -2.76
N ASP A 158 -3.71 13.58 -3.57
CA ASP A 158 -4.40 14.80 -3.96
C ASP A 158 -5.69 14.48 -4.73
N PHE A 159 -5.68 13.40 -5.54
CA PHE A 159 -6.90 12.91 -6.20
C PHE A 159 -8.03 12.63 -5.20
N LEU A 160 -7.74 11.93 -4.10
CA LEU A 160 -8.75 11.67 -3.07
C LEU A 160 -9.08 12.93 -2.26
N GLY A 161 -8.16 13.85 -2.12
CA GLY A 161 -8.40 15.17 -1.53
C GLY A 161 -9.44 15.98 -2.32
N ASP A 162 -9.30 16.03 -3.63
CA ASP A 162 -10.27 16.69 -4.49
C ASP A 162 -11.62 15.96 -4.49
N LYS A 163 -11.57 14.62 -4.49
CA LYS A 163 -12.78 13.81 -4.37
C LYS A 163 -13.51 14.03 -3.03
N ALA A 164 -12.79 14.26 -1.93
CA ALA A 164 -13.38 14.58 -0.65
C ALA A 164 -14.15 15.91 -0.70
N LYS A 165 -13.58 16.93 -1.36
CA LYS A 165 -14.23 18.22 -1.59
C LYS A 165 -15.47 18.06 -2.48
N GLU A 166 -15.37 17.30 -3.59
CA GLU A 166 -16.51 17.02 -4.49
C GLU A 166 -17.70 16.36 -3.77
N ILE A 167 -17.46 15.47 -2.82
CA ILE A 167 -18.52 14.84 -2.03
C ILE A 167 -19.02 15.69 -0.87
N GLY A 168 -18.52 16.93 -0.71
CA GLY A 168 -18.99 17.91 0.26
C GLY A 168 -18.27 17.88 1.61
N VAL A 169 -17.03 17.40 1.68
CA VAL A 169 -16.15 17.60 2.84
C VAL A 169 -15.54 19.00 2.72
N PRO A 170 -15.64 19.87 3.76
CA PRO A 170 -15.01 21.17 3.75
C PRO A 170 -13.49 21.09 3.54
N PRO A 171 -12.88 21.94 2.69
CA PRO A 171 -11.44 21.86 2.39
C PRO A 171 -10.53 21.91 3.62
N GLU A 172 -10.91 22.69 4.62
CA GLU A 172 -10.18 22.84 5.88
C GLU A 172 -10.19 21.57 6.76
N LYS A 173 -11.06 20.62 6.45
CA LYS A 173 -11.13 19.31 7.10
C LYS A 173 -10.37 18.23 6.34
N VAL A 174 -9.75 18.54 5.20
CA VAL A 174 -9.02 17.57 4.39
C VAL A 174 -7.52 17.74 4.58
N VAL A 175 -6.85 16.69 5.03
CA VAL A 175 -5.40 16.68 5.26
C VAL A 175 -4.75 15.57 4.43
N LEU A 176 -3.77 15.94 3.62
CA LEU A 176 -3.00 14.97 2.84
C LEU A 176 -1.94 14.32 3.73
N ILE A 177 -1.99 13.00 3.84
CA ILE A 177 -0.94 12.17 4.45
C ILE A 177 -0.66 11.02 3.50
N ARG A 178 0.43 11.11 2.76
CA ARG A 178 0.85 10.07 1.80
C ARG A 178 1.21 8.76 2.50
N GLU A 179 1.37 7.69 1.74
CA GLU A 179 1.88 6.43 2.28
C GLU A 179 3.35 6.58 2.62
N GLY A 180 3.71 6.17 3.82
CA GLY A 180 5.09 6.21 4.28
C GLY A 180 5.83 4.89 4.02
N VAL A 181 7.13 4.95 4.22
CA VAL A 181 8.05 3.81 4.12
C VAL A 181 8.85 3.68 5.42
N ASP A 182 9.09 2.47 5.88
CA ASP A 182 10.10 2.21 6.92
C ASP A 182 11.48 2.11 6.25
N THR A 183 12.18 3.22 6.17
CA THR A 183 13.47 3.29 5.47
C THR A 183 14.63 2.66 6.25
N ASN A 184 14.43 2.28 7.50
CA ASN A 184 15.37 1.49 8.29
C ASN A 184 15.24 0.00 7.96
N TYR A 185 14.03 -0.46 7.70
CA TYR A 185 13.73 -1.82 7.28
C TYR A 185 13.94 -1.99 5.77
N MET A 186 13.30 -1.16 4.95
CA MET A 186 13.50 -1.10 3.50
C MET A 186 14.75 -0.28 3.19
N ARG A 187 15.87 -0.96 3.05
CA ARG A 187 17.18 -0.36 2.81
C ARG A 187 18.00 -1.18 1.82
N PRO A 188 19.05 -0.61 1.24
CA PRO A 188 19.97 -1.34 0.36
C PRO A 188 20.67 -2.48 1.11
N PHE A 189 20.79 -3.61 0.42
CA PHE A 189 21.59 -4.77 0.79
C PHE A 189 22.54 -5.14 -0.37
N ASP A 190 23.59 -5.89 -0.07
CA ASP A 190 24.55 -6.31 -1.09
C ASP A 190 23.87 -7.16 -2.17
N LYS A 191 23.97 -6.71 -3.41
CA LYS A 191 23.32 -7.34 -4.56
C LYS A 191 23.95 -8.70 -4.89
N ALA A 192 25.27 -8.79 -4.85
CA ALA A 192 25.98 -10.01 -5.22
C ALA A 192 25.73 -11.12 -4.21
N GLU A 193 25.75 -10.79 -2.92
CA GLU A 193 25.40 -11.73 -1.84
C GLU A 193 23.98 -12.26 -2.00
N ASN A 194 23.00 -11.37 -2.26
CA ASN A 194 21.61 -11.78 -2.41
C ASN A 194 21.36 -12.59 -3.69
N ARG A 195 22.06 -12.29 -4.79
CA ARG A 195 22.04 -13.12 -6.00
C ARG A 195 22.57 -14.52 -5.73
N ALA A 196 23.72 -14.62 -5.07
CA ALA A 196 24.30 -15.92 -4.71
C ALA A 196 23.34 -16.73 -3.81
N ARG A 197 22.73 -16.10 -2.82
CA ARG A 197 21.75 -16.72 -1.92
C ARG A 197 20.51 -17.25 -2.68
N LEU A 198 20.05 -16.56 -3.69
CA LEU A 198 18.90 -16.93 -4.51
C LEU A 198 19.27 -17.82 -5.70
N GLY A 199 20.54 -18.15 -5.91
CA GLY A 199 21.01 -18.92 -7.07
C GLY A 199 20.83 -18.20 -8.41
N LEU A 200 20.84 -16.85 -8.41
CA LEU A 200 20.66 -16.05 -9.60
C LEU A 200 21.98 -15.88 -10.37
N PRO A 201 21.95 -15.90 -11.73
CA PRO A 201 23.15 -15.67 -12.52
C PRO A 201 23.76 -14.30 -12.24
N ALA A 202 25.07 -14.25 -12.02
CA ALA A 202 25.78 -13.00 -11.69
C ALA A 202 25.75 -11.98 -12.84
N ASP A 203 25.72 -12.46 -14.09
CA ASP A 203 25.74 -11.65 -15.31
C ASP A 203 24.35 -11.39 -15.92
N ALA A 204 23.28 -11.87 -15.26
CA ALA A 204 21.92 -11.60 -15.71
C ALA A 204 21.53 -10.13 -15.42
N LYS A 205 20.70 -9.57 -16.31
CA LYS A 205 20.00 -8.30 -16.11
C LYS A 205 18.64 -8.59 -15.47
N ILE A 206 18.53 -8.31 -14.19
CA ILE A 206 17.37 -8.74 -13.39
C ILE A 206 16.41 -7.60 -13.14
N ILE A 207 15.20 -7.74 -13.68
CA ILE A 207 14.04 -6.91 -13.33
C ILE A 207 13.41 -7.49 -12.07
N THR A 208 13.17 -6.68 -11.05
CA THR A 208 12.52 -7.14 -9.80
C THR A 208 11.12 -6.58 -9.70
N THR A 209 10.17 -7.39 -9.24
CA THR A 209 8.81 -6.95 -8.99
C THR A 209 8.17 -7.66 -7.79
N LEU A 210 7.33 -6.90 -7.04
CA LEU A 210 6.36 -7.39 -6.06
C LEU A 210 4.94 -7.47 -6.67
N GLN A 211 4.83 -7.20 -7.97
CA GLN A 211 3.54 -6.91 -8.59
C GLN A 211 2.80 -8.18 -8.98
N ASP A 212 1.58 -8.27 -8.52
CA ASP A 212 0.58 -9.25 -8.93
C ASP A 212 -0.63 -8.55 -9.61
N GLY A 213 -1.60 -9.33 -10.04
CA GLY A 213 -2.83 -8.82 -10.64
C GLY A 213 -2.64 -8.17 -12.02
N ALA A 214 -3.36 -7.08 -12.27
CA ALA A 214 -3.51 -6.48 -13.60
C ALA A 214 -2.21 -5.92 -14.19
N ALA A 215 -1.21 -5.64 -13.40
CA ALA A 215 0.09 -5.14 -13.88
C ALA A 215 1.06 -6.25 -14.29
N PHE A 216 0.79 -7.50 -13.92
CA PHE A 216 1.69 -8.61 -14.23
C PHE A 216 1.70 -8.97 -15.75
N PRO A 217 0.57 -9.08 -16.46
CA PRO A 217 0.58 -9.36 -17.90
C PRO A 217 1.36 -8.33 -18.73
N PRO A 218 1.20 -6.99 -18.56
CA PRO A 218 2.00 -6.01 -19.27
C PRO A 218 3.51 -6.13 -19.00
N LEU A 219 3.89 -6.53 -17.78
CA LEU A 219 5.30 -6.74 -17.45
C LEU A 219 5.89 -7.94 -18.22
N LEU A 220 5.12 -9.02 -18.38
CA LEU A 220 5.53 -10.17 -19.16
C LEU A 220 5.68 -9.84 -20.65
N GLU A 221 4.82 -8.97 -21.21
CA GLU A 221 4.99 -8.49 -22.59
C GLU A 221 6.31 -7.72 -22.74
N SER A 222 6.61 -6.81 -21.80
CA SER A 222 7.88 -6.10 -21.80
C SER A 222 9.06 -7.05 -21.66
N LEU A 223 8.97 -8.05 -20.77
CA LEU A 223 10.02 -9.05 -20.59
C LEU A 223 10.30 -9.83 -21.89
N LYS A 224 9.23 -10.24 -22.60
CA LYS A 224 9.35 -10.95 -23.87
C LYS A 224 10.13 -10.15 -24.91
N VAL A 225 9.74 -8.89 -25.11
CA VAL A 225 10.42 -7.96 -26.06
C VAL A 225 11.88 -7.74 -25.67
N LEU A 226 12.18 -7.58 -24.39
CA LEU A 226 13.55 -7.37 -23.91
C LEU A 226 14.42 -8.61 -24.10
N ARG A 227 13.87 -9.81 -23.91
CA ARG A 227 14.61 -11.07 -24.11
C ARG A 227 14.90 -11.39 -25.57
N GLU A 228 14.06 -10.96 -26.49
CA GLU A 228 14.33 -11.08 -27.92
C GLU A 228 15.62 -10.31 -28.31
N LYS A 229 15.94 -9.23 -27.58
CA LYS A 229 17.15 -8.42 -27.78
C LYS A 229 18.34 -8.90 -26.94
N ASP A 230 18.07 -9.33 -25.71
CA ASP A 230 19.10 -9.79 -24.77
C ASP A 230 18.57 -10.98 -23.92
N PRO A 231 18.99 -12.21 -24.25
CA PRO A 231 18.57 -13.41 -23.53
C PRO A 231 18.93 -13.45 -22.03
N LYS A 232 19.87 -12.57 -21.59
CA LYS A 232 20.26 -12.47 -20.19
C LYS A 232 19.27 -11.69 -19.32
N VAL A 233 18.25 -11.07 -19.90
CA VAL A 233 17.21 -10.39 -19.15
C VAL A 233 16.32 -11.41 -18.47
N ALA A 234 16.10 -11.27 -17.15
CA ALA A 234 15.25 -12.13 -16.33
C ALA A 234 14.35 -11.30 -15.41
N LEU A 235 13.23 -11.87 -15.03
CA LEU A 235 12.30 -11.30 -14.06
C LEU A 235 12.39 -12.05 -12.74
N LEU A 236 12.72 -11.35 -11.67
CA LEU A 236 12.62 -11.84 -10.30
C LEU A 236 11.28 -11.39 -9.70
N PHE A 237 10.37 -12.33 -9.56
CA PHE A 237 9.12 -12.13 -8.83
C PHE A 237 9.36 -12.41 -7.35
N VAL A 238 9.37 -11.35 -6.53
CA VAL A 238 9.57 -11.48 -5.08
C VAL A 238 8.22 -11.80 -4.42
N GLY A 239 8.07 -13.02 -3.98
CA GLY A 239 6.85 -13.56 -3.42
C GLY A 239 6.40 -14.86 -4.08
N ARG A 240 5.25 -15.36 -3.68
CA ARG A 240 4.67 -16.58 -4.24
C ARG A 240 3.75 -16.23 -5.42
N MET A 241 4.05 -16.77 -6.58
CA MET A 241 3.17 -16.69 -7.74
C MET A 241 1.94 -17.60 -7.57
N ARG A 242 0.79 -17.15 -8.05
CA ARG A 242 -0.45 -17.93 -8.14
C ARG A 242 -0.40 -18.84 -9.37
N GLU A 243 -1.28 -19.83 -9.38
CA GLU A 243 -1.38 -20.77 -10.50
C GLU A 243 -1.69 -20.08 -11.84
N ASP A 244 -2.61 -19.11 -11.82
CA ASP A 244 -2.96 -18.32 -13.01
C ASP A 244 -1.76 -17.53 -13.57
N GLN A 245 -0.89 -17.06 -12.70
CA GLN A 245 0.34 -16.35 -13.09
C GLN A 245 1.37 -17.31 -13.67
N ASN A 246 1.56 -18.50 -13.06
CA ASN A 246 2.46 -19.52 -13.59
C ASN A 246 2.00 -20.00 -14.98
N ASN A 247 0.70 -20.22 -15.17
CA ASN A 247 0.13 -20.60 -16.46
C ASN A 247 0.38 -19.51 -17.52
N LEU A 248 0.18 -18.25 -17.17
CA LEU A 248 0.45 -17.13 -18.08
C LEU A 248 1.93 -17.02 -18.49
N VAL A 249 2.85 -17.26 -17.55
CA VAL A 249 4.29 -17.32 -17.84
C VAL A 249 4.61 -18.44 -18.84
N ALA A 250 4.03 -19.62 -18.61
CA ALA A 250 4.23 -20.77 -19.51
C ALA A 250 3.63 -20.54 -20.91
N GLU A 251 2.42 -19.98 -20.99
CA GLU A 251 1.75 -19.62 -22.25
C GLU A 251 2.59 -18.64 -23.09
N LYS A 252 3.30 -17.73 -22.42
CA LYS A 252 4.17 -16.75 -23.10
C LYS A 252 5.56 -17.30 -23.43
N GLY A 253 5.88 -18.54 -23.03
CA GLY A 253 7.19 -19.17 -23.26
C GLY A 253 8.31 -18.53 -22.43
N LEU A 254 8.00 -18.02 -21.23
CA LEU A 254 8.92 -17.29 -20.37
C LEU A 254 9.34 -18.05 -19.10
N SER A 255 9.08 -19.38 -19.06
CA SER A 255 9.33 -20.19 -17.86
C SER A 255 10.81 -20.23 -17.44
N ASP A 256 11.74 -20.06 -18.38
CA ASP A 256 13.17 -19.97 -18.12
C ASP A 256 13.66 -18.56 -17.71
N ALA A 257 12.79 -17.56 -17.88
CA ALA A 257 13.09 -16.15 -17.64
C ALA A 257 12.47 -15.58 -16.37
N VAL A 258 11.48 -16.24 -15.80
CA VAL A 258 10.77 -15.79 -14.60
C VAL A 258 11.18 -16.64 -13.41
N ILE A 259 11.82 -16.01 -12.46
CA ILE A 259 12.29 -16.64 -11.23
C ILE A 259 11.41 -16.12 -10.08
N THR A 260 10.93 -17.02 -9.22
CA THR A 260 10.15 -16.64 -8.05
C THR A 260 10.90 -16.99 -6.77
N THR A 261 10.86 -16.11 -5.77
CA THR A 261 11.43 -16.40 -4.46
C THR A 261 10.57 -17.35 -3.63
N GLY A 262 9.33 -17.60 -4.06
CA GLY A 262 8.35 -18.29 -3.24
C GLY A 262 7.93 -17.48 -2.02
N PHE A 263 7.65 -18.17 -0.92
CA PHE A 263 7.34 -17.48 0.33
C PHE A 263 8.54 -16.67 0.80
N CYS A 264 8.31 -15.39 1.06
CA CYS A 264 9.32 -14.48 1.52
C CYS A 264 9.03 -14.06 2.98
N SER A 265 9.98 -14.26 3.87
CA SER A 265 9.91 -13.72 5.23
C SER A 265 10.03 -12.19 5.19
N ASP A 266 9.59 -11.53 6.26
CA ASP A 266 9.76 -10.09 6.36
C ASP A 266 11.25 -9.71 6.34
N GLU A 267 12.11 -10.49 6.99
CA GLU A 267 13.55 -10.25 7.02
C GLU A 267 14.18 -10.36 5.62
N ASP A 268 13.68 -11.26 4.78
CA ASP A 268 14.23 -11.50 3.45
C ASP A 268 13.66 -10.59 2.37
N LEU A 269 12.52 -9.93 2.62
CA LEU A 269 11.87 -9.11 1.62
C LEU A 269 12.79 -8.03 1.03
N PRO A 270 13.41 -7.15 1.81
CA PRO A 270 14.31 -6.13 1.27
C PRO A 270 15.57 -6.73 0.63
N LYS A 271 16.10 -7.83 1.18
CA LYS A 271 17.25 -8.55 0.61
C LYS A 271 16.93 -9.13 -0.77
N ASN A 272 15.75 -9.74 -0.90
CA ASN A 272 15.29 -10.30 -2.19
C ASN A 272 15.07 -9.21 -3.24
N LEU A 273 14.51 -8.06 -2.85
CA LEU A 273 14.38 -6.91 -3.75
C LEU A 273 15.74 -6.46 -4.26
N CYS A 274 16.72 -6.33 -3.38
CA CYS A 274 18.06 -5.85 -3.71
C CYS A 274 18.87 -6.81 -4.62
N ALA A 275 18.38 -8.01 -4.92
CA ALA A 275 18.99 -8.89 -5.90
C ALA A 275 18.80 -8.42 -7.37
N GLY A 276 17.85 -7.52 -7.63
CA GLY A 276 17.58 -6.96 -8.95
C GLY A 276 18.51 -5.82 -9.36
N ASP A 277 18.45 -5.47 -10.63
CA ASP A 277 19.10 -4.28 -11.19
C ASP A 277 18.13 -3.10 -11.30
N VAL A 278 16.86 -3.39 -11.60
CA VAL A 278 15.80 -2.41 -11.84
C VAL A 278 14.50 -2.96 -11.24
N ALA A 279 13.75 -2.12 -10.54
CA ALA A 279 12.38 -2.43 -10.18
C ALA A 279 11.40 -2.02 -11.30
N ALA A 280 10.34 -2.79 -11.50
CA ALA A 280 9.34 -2.53 -12.52
C ALA A 280 7.92 -2.54 -11.95
N LEU A 281 7.15 -1.48 -12.28
CA LEU A 281 5.73 -1.37 -11.90
C LEU A 281 4.88 -0.78 -13.04
N PRO A 282 4.49 -1.59 -14.04
CA PRO A 282 3.57 -1.13 -15.09
C PRO A 282 2.13 -1.09 -14.56
N MET A 283 1.69 0.04 -14.07
CA MET A 283 0.30 0.21 -13.67
C MET A 283 -0.60 0.36 -14.90
N VAL A 284 -1.79 -0.26 -14.86
CA VAL A 284 -2.82 -0.09 -15.89
C VAL A 284 -3.66 1.16 -15.62
N ASP A 285 -4.08 1.84 -16.67
CA ASP A 285 -4.96 3.01 -16.55
C ASP A 285 -6.31 2.59 -15.98
N SER A 286 -6.55 2.98 -14.75
CA SER A 286 -7.80 2.76 -14.05
C SER A 286 -8.01 3.83 -12.99
N LEU A 287 -9.28 4.09 -12.67
CA LEU A 287 -9.62 5.04 -11.59
C LEU A 287 -9.00 4.63 -10.25
N ALA A 288 -8.94 3.33 -9.97
CA ALA A 288 -8.31 2.80 -8.77
C ALA A 288 -6.82 3.13 -8.72
N ASN A 289 -6.08 2.96 -9.82
CA ASN A 289 -4.66 3.27 -9.85
C ASN A 289 -4.38 4.78 -9.84
N LYS A 290 -5.28 5.59 -10.41
CA LYS A 290 -5.18 7.06 -10.36
C LYS A 290 -5.41 7.62 -8.95
N SER A 291 -6.23 6.96 -8.15
CA SER A 291 -6.61 7.44 -6.81
C SER A 291 -5.66 7.04 -5.70
N ARG A 292 -4.86 5.99 -5.88
CA ARG A 292 -4.00 5.44 -4.83
C ARG A 292 -2.56 5.98 -4.88
N PHE A 293 -1.86 5.79 -3.75
CA PHE A 293 -0.43 6.08 -3.62
C PHE A 293 0.29 4.75 -3.30
N PRO A 294 0.79 4.02 -4.33
CA PRO A 294 1.26 2.65 -4.16
C PRO A 294 2.51 2.53 -3.28
N HIS A 295 2.41 1.90 -2.11
CA HIS A 295 3.52 1.71 -1.18
C HIS A 295 4.72 0.98 -1.81
N LYS A 296 4.47 0.06 -2.75
CA LYS A 296 5.54 -0.70 -3.44
C LYS A 296 6.57 0.20 -4.13
N ILE A 297 6.16 1.37 -4.64
CA ILE A 297 7.07 2.36 -5.23
C ILE A 297 8.09 2.82 -4.18
N GLY A 298 7.60 3.20 -3.00
CA GLY A 298 8.45 3.59 -1.88
C GLY A 298 9.39 2.48 -1.44
N ASP A 299 8.90 1.25 -1.35
CA ASP A 299 9.70 0.08 -0.98
C ASP A 299 10.87 -0.17 -1.94
N TYR A 300 10.60 -0.12 -3.27
CA TYR A 300 11.66 -0.27 -4.28
C TYR A 300 12.72 0.80 -4.15
N ILE A 301 12.30 2.06 -4.09
CA ILE A 301 13.21 3.21 -4.01
C ILE A 301 13.98 3.18 -2.69
N ALA A 302 13.33 2.85 -1.57
CA ALA A 302 13.98 2.74 -0.28
C ALA A 302 15.05 1.64 -0.25
N CYS A 303 14.85 0.55 -0.98
CA CYS A 303 15.87 -0.49 -1.19
C CYS A 303 17.00 -0.05 -2.15
N GLY A 304 16.95 1.16 -2.69
CA GLY A 304 17.95 1.65 -3.63
C GLY A 304 17.79 1.08 -5.04
N LEU A 305 16.64 0.56 -5.40
CA LEU A 305 16.38 0.09 -6.76
C LEU A 305 15.96 1.25 -7.66
N PRO A 306 16.65 1.49 -8.78
CA PRO A 306 16.14 2.35 -9.82
C PRO A 306 14.81 1.79 -10.33
N LEU A 307 13.83 2.65 -10.53
CA LEU A 307 12.45 2.26 -10.83
C LEU A 307 12.06 2.64 -12.27
N ALA A 308 11.47 1.67 -12.98
CA ALA A 308 10.66 1.93 -14.16
C ALA A 308 9.18 1.80 -13.80
N VAL A 309 8.39 2.84 -14.08
CA VAL A 309 6.97 2.90 -13.72
C VAL A 309 6.16 3.61 -14.81
N THR A 310 4.89 3.25 -14.95
CA THR A 310 3.99 3.96 -15.86
C THR A 310 3.50 5.28 -15.27
N ASP A 311 3.21 6.28 -16.12
CA ASP A 311 2.75 7.64 -15.78
C ASP A 311 1.28 7.68 -15.31
N ILE A 312 0.90 6.74 -14.46
CA ILE A 312 -0.48 6.59 -13.96
C ILE A 312 -0.53 6.85 -12.47
N GLY A 313 -1.35 7.83 -12.07
CA GLY A 313 -1.52 8.24 -10.68
C GLY A 313 -0.47 9.24 -10.21
N GLU A 314 -0.68 9.76 -9.02
CA GLU A 314 0.08 10.89 -8.46
C GLU A 314 1.56 10.54 -8.21
N TYR A 315 1.83 9.39 -7.58
CA TYR A 315 3.19 9.05 -7.16
C TYR A 315 4.17 8.95 -8.34
N PRO A 316 3.85 8.24 -9.45
CA PRO A 316 4.71 8.24 -10.62
C PRO A 316 4.95 9.63 -11.22
N LEU A 317 3.91 10.48 -11.26
CA LEU A 317 4.05 11.84 -11.77
C LEU A 317 4.97 12.70 -10.90
N MET A 318 4.87 12.61 -9.58
CA MET A 318 5.81 13.26 -8.66
C MET A 318 7.26 12.82 -8.92
N LEU A 319 7.49 11.51 -9.10
CA LEU A 319 8.83 11.00 -9.40
C LEU A 319 9.34 11.46 -10.75
N LYS A 320 8.45 11.68 -11.73
CA LYS A 320 8.79 12.23 -13.04
C LYS A 320 9.23 13.68 -12.95
N ASP A 321 8.48 14.48 -12.20
CA ASP A 321 8.76 15.92 -12.02
C ASP A 321 10.10 16.15 -11.30
N GLU A 322 10.46 15.27 -10.37
CA GLU A 322 11.72 15.30 -9.62
C GLU A 322 12.86 14.52 -10.31
N ASP A 323 12.60 13.90 -11.47
CA ASP A 323 13.54 13.02 -12.19
C ASP A 323 14.14 11.92 -11.31
N LEU A 324 13.27 11.19 -10.59
CA LEU A 324 13.66 10.15 -9.63
C LEU A 324 13.35 8.73 -10.08
N ALA A 325 12.72 8.57 -11.25
CA ALA A 325 12.37 7.29 -11.85
C ALA A 325 12.29 7.39 -13.37
N ALA A 326 12.40 6.28 -14.07
CA ALA A 326 12.06 6.19 -15.48
C ALA A 326 10.54 6.05 -15.64
N VAL A 327 9.86 7.17 -15.82
CA VAL A 327 8.41 7.24 -15.93
C VAL A 327 8.01 7.35 -17.39
N ALA A 328 7.15 6.43 -17.86
CA ALA A 328 6.74 6.37 -19.27
C ALA A 328 5.27 5.93 -19.39
N SER A 329 4.67 6.21 -20.53
CA SER A 329 3.31 5.73 -20.82
C SER A 329 3.29 4.20 -20.98
N PRO A 330 2.16 3.53 -20.68
CA PRO A 330 2.04 2.08 -20.81
C PRO A 330 2.38 1.56 -22.21
N GLY A 331 2.86 0.32 -22.31
CA GLY A 331 3.19 -0.35 -23.56
C GLY A 331 4.67 -0.15 -23.96
N GLU A 332 4.89 0.17 -25.23
CA GLU A 332 6.25 0.26 -25.81
C GLU A 332 7.14 1.30 -25.10
N ALA A 333 6.57 2.45 -24.73
CA ALA A 333 7.31 3.49 -24.03
C ALA A 333 7.82 3.01 -22.66
N PHE A 334 7.00 2.27 -21.90
CA PHE A 334 7.42 1.64 -20.65
C PHE A 334 8.51 0.59 -20.87
N THR A 335 8.37 -0.24 -21.90
CA THR A 335 9.39 -1.24 -22.28
C THR A 335 10.71 -0.56 -22.64
N GLY A 336 10.67 0.53 -23.40
CA GLY A 336 11.87 1.34 -23.74
C GLY A 336 12.52 1.99 -22.52
N ALA A 337 11.72 2.50 -21.58
CA ALA A 337 12.24 3.06 -20.33
C ALA A 337 12.95 1.99 -19.48
N LEU A 338 12.38 0.79 -19.42
CA LEU A 338 12.98 -0.36 -18.73
C LEU A 338 14.27 -0.83 -19.40
N GLU A 339 14.29 -0.90 -20.75
CA GLU A 339 15.49 -1.20 -21.56
C GLU A 339 16.61 -0.18 -21.30
N GLY A 340 16.26 1.10 -21.30
CA GLY A 340 17.20 2.18 -21.01
C GLY A 340 17.87 2.02 -19.65
N LEU A 341 17.09 1.73 -18.62
CA LEU A 341 17.67 1.48 -17.28
C LEU A 341 18.53 0.22 -17.24
N LEU A 342 18.14 -0.87 -17.89
CA LEU A 342 18.92 -2.11 -17.90
C LEU A 342 20.29 -1.95 -18.60
N ASN A 343 20.39 -1.05 -19.55
CA ASN A 343 21.61 -0.84 -20.35
C ASN A 343 22.50 0.31 -19.86
N ASP A 344 22.03 1.16 -18.97
CA ASP A 344 22.74 2.33 -18.46
C ASP A 344 23.04 2.18 -16.96
N ALA A 345 24.22 1.71 -16.62
CA ALA A 345 24.63 1.48 -15.23
C ALA A 345 24.83 2.79 -14.46
N GLU A 346 25.35 3.83 -15.12
CA GLU A 346 25.59 5.14 -14.49
C GLU A 346 24.25 5.80 -14.10
N ARG A 347 23.28 5.78 -15.00
CA ARG A 347 21.94 6.26 -14.73
C ARG A 347 21.25 5.48 -13.60
N ARG A 348 21.43 4.15 -13.56
CA ARG A 348 20.91 3.34 -12.45
C ARG A 348 21.48 3.79 -11.11
N GLU A 349 22.78 4.00 -11.04
CA GLU A 349 23.47 4.41 -9.81
C GLU A 349 23.01 5.80 -9.35
N ASP A 350 22.91 6.75 -10.27
CA ASP A 350 22.43 8.11 -9.98
C ASP A 350 20.99 8.10 -9.47
N LEU A 351 20.07 7.45 -10.18
CA LEU A 351 18.66 7.33 -9.77
C LEU A 351 18.52 6.63 -8.42
N SER A 352 19.27 5.55 -8.19
CA SER A 352 19.28 4.84 -6.92
C SER A 352 19.58 5.75 -5.75
N LYS A 353 20.63 6.55 -5.84
CA LYS A 353 21.08 7.48 -4.80
C LYS A 353 20.08 8.62 -4.56
N ARG A 354 19.68 9.29 -5.65
CA ARG A 354 18.80 10.46 -5.57
C ARG A 354 17.39 10.08 -5.07
N ALA A 355 16.81 9.04 -5.67
CA ALA A 355 15.46 8.61 -5.30
C ALA A 355 15.40 8.09 -3.86
N ARG A 356 16.40 7.29 -3.41
CA ARG A 356 16.44 6.86 -2.01
C ARG A 356 16.56 8.04 -1.06
N LYS A 357 17.44 9.00 -1.34
CA LYS A 357 17.56 10.21 -0.51
C LYS A 357 16.22 10.92 -0.38
N TRP A 358 15.55 11.11 -1.51
CA TRP A 358 14.25 11.78 -1.54
C TRP A 358 13.18 11.02 -0.72
N VAL A 359 13.10 9.70 -0.82
CA VAL A 359 12.14 8.89 -0.05
C VAL A 359 12.42 9.00 1.46
N VAL A 360 13.68 8.94 1.88
CA VAL A 360 14.07 9.09 3.29
C VAL A 360 13.68 10.46 3.83
N GLU A 361 13.87 11.52 3.05
CA GLU A 361 13.60 12.90 3.46
C GLU A 361 12.10 13.27 3.40
N ASN A 362 11.29 12.59 2.60
CA ASN A 362 9.90 12.99 2.34
C ASN A 362 8.85 11.95 2.75
N LEU A 363 9.16 10.66 2.72
CA LEU A 363 8.19 9.59 2.93
C LEU A 363 8.55 8.61 4.05
N ASP A 364 9.65 8.79 4.77
CA ASP A 364 9.87 8.00 5.98
C ASP A 364 8.74 8.27 6.98
N TRP A 365 8.25 7.21 7.65
CA TRP A 365 7.19 7.35 8.65
C TRP A 365 7.53 8.34 9.76
N GLN A 366 8.82 8.51 10.11
CA GLN A 366 9.24 9.51 11.10
C GLN A 366 9.08 10.94 10.58
N VAL A 367 9.22 11.16 9.27
CA VAL A 367 8.94 12.46 8.64
C VAL A 367 7.43 12.75 8.69
N LEU A 368 6.60 11.76 8.38
CA LEU A 368 5.14 11.90 8.36
C LEU A 368 4.51 11.96 9.76
N LYS A 369 5.25 11.55 10.80
CA LYS A 369 4.80 11.50 12.20
C LYS A 369 4.18 12.82 12.66
N LYS A 370 4.81 13.94 12.35
CA LYS A 370 4.32 15.25 12.76
C LYS A 370 2.88 15.50 12.28
N SER A 371 2.62 15.27 11.01
CA SER A 371 1.28 15.45 10.41
C SER A 371 0.24 14.49 11.00
N ILE A 372 0.63 13.22 11.22
CA ILE A 372 -0.25 12.21 11.83
C ILE A 372 -0.65 12.63 13.25
N VAL A 373 0.31 13.06 14.06
CA VAL A 373 0.07 13.47 15.45
C VAL A 373 -0.75 14.75 15.53
N GLN A 374 -0.47 15.74 14.68
CA GLN A 374 -1.26 16.97 14.59
C GLN A 374 -2.73 16.69 14.25
N CYS A 375 -3.02 15.75 13.36
CA CYS A 375 -4.40 15.35 13.07
C CYS A 375 -5.13 14.85 14.32
N VAL A 376 -4.45 14.10 15.18
CA VAL A 376 -5.02 13.55 16.41
C VAL A 376 -5.17 14.61 17.48
N GLU A 377 -4.18 15.49 17.67
CA GLU A 377 -4.16 16.52 18.71
C GLU A 377 -5.06 17.73 18.39
N GLY A 378 -5.32 17.97 17.12
CA GLY A 378 -6.18 19.07 16.68
C GLY A 378 -5.48 20.42 16.69
N SER A 379 -4.15 20.41 16.61
CA SER A 379 -3.29 21.60 16.58
C SER A 379 -2.97 22.03 15.14
#